data_c4d3d761e372f5e66e81dfecc898d392
#
_entry.id   c4d3d761e372f5e66e81dfecc898d392
#
_cell.length_a   1.000
_cell.length_b   1.000
_cell.length_c   1.000
_cell.angle_alpha   90.00
_cell.angle_beta   90.00
_cell.angle_gamma   90.00
#
_symmetry.space_group_name_H-M   'P 1'
#
loop_
_entity.id
_entity.type
_entity.pdbx_description
1 polymer ?
#
loop_
_entity_poly.entity_id
_entity_poly.type
_entity_poly.pdbx_seq_one_letter_code
_entity_poly.pdbx_strand_id
1 'polypeptide(L)'
;MLLTYILVFILGSLWGSFSNVCIYRLPERGNVVSSRSKCRECQKKINWYDNIPFISYIILRGKCRNCNSKISFQYFIVELIVAVGFLISFYFFKFTIPTLLFFILIIFFVIIFFGNLIYNLIILIYIITLLINY
;
A
#
# COMPACT_ATOMS: atom_id res chain seq x y z
N MET A 1 7.09 -17.52 -20.89
CA MET A 1 7.95 -16.99 -19.79
C MET A 1 7.69 -15.53 -19.48
N LEU A 2 7.79 -14.58 -20.45
CA LEU A 2 7.54 -13.15 -20.20
C LEU A 2 6.14 -12.88 -19.64
N LEU A 3 5.09 -13.47 -20.22
CA LEU A 3 3.71 -13.32 -19.74
C LEU A 3 3.54 -13.73 -18.28
N THR A 4 4.20 -14.79 -17.83
CA THR A 4 4.14 -15.26 -16.44
C THR A 4 4.71 -14.21 -15.47
N TYR A 5 5.84 -13.58 -15.81
CA TYR A 5 6.42 -12.51 -14.98
C TYR A 5 5.53 -11.27 -14.93
N ILE A 6 4.89 -10.91 -16.05
CA ILE A 6 3.91 -9.81 -16.10
C ILE A 6 2.73 -10.11 -15.17
N LEU A 7 2.17 -11.32 -15.23
CA LEU A 7 1.06 -11.72 -14.37
C LEU A 7 1.46 -11.72 -12.88
N VAL A 8 2.64 -12.22 -12.55
CA VAL A 8 3.18 -12.20 -11.18
C VAL A 8 3.32 -10.77 -10.67
N PHE A 9 3.84 -9.85 -11.50
CA PHE A 9 3.96 -8.44 -11.16
C PHE A 9 2.59 -7.80 -10.90
N ILE A 10 1.62 -8.05 -11.77
CA ILE A 10 0.25 -7.53 -11.61
C ILE A 10 -0.37 -8.07 -10.31
N LEU A 11 -0.27 -9.37 -10.03
CA LEU A 11 -0.76 -9.97 -8.80
C LEU A 11 -0.09 -9.35 -7.57
N GLY A 12 1.24 -9.20 -7.60
CA GLY A 12 1.99 -8.54 -6.52
C GLY A 12 1.52 -7.10 -6.29
N SER A 13 1.24 -6.34 -7.35
CA SER A 13 0.75 -4.96 -7.24
C SER A 13 -0.65 -4.86 -6.63
N LEU A 14 -1.54 -5.80 -6.97
CA LEU A 14 -2.87 -5.88 -6.35
C LEU A 14 -2.79 -6.14 -4.84
N TRP A 15 -1.90 -7.05 -4.41
CA TRP A 15 -1.63 -7.28 -3.00
C TRP A 15 -0.98 -6.08 -2.32
N GLY A 16 -0.11 -5.34 -3.03
CA GLY A 16 0.45 -4.08 -2.55
C GLY A 16 -0.63 -3.01 -2.30
N SER A 17 -1.58 -2.89 -3.22
CA SER A 17 -2.74 -2.00 -3.05
C SER A 17 -3.59 -2.40 -1.85
N PHE A 18 -3.83 -3.71 -1.65
CA PHE A 18 -4.51 -4.22 -0.45
C PHE A 18 -3.71 -3.96 0.84
N SER A 19 -2.38 -4.10 0.79
CA SER A 19 -1.51 -3.77 1.92
C SER A 19 -1.65 -2.32 2.36
N ASN A 20 -1.78 -1.39 1.43
CA ASN A 20 -2.09 0.02 1.74
C ASN A 20 -3.41 0.17 2.51
N VAL A 21 -4.45 -0.58 2.11
CA VAL A 21 -5.73 -0.58 2.86
C VAL A 21 -5.52 -1.05 4.30
N CYS A 22 -4.73 -2.12 4.50
CA CYS A 22 -4.40 -2.63 5.83
C CYS A 22 -3.61 -1.59 6.66
N ILE A 23 -2.57 -0.99 6.08
CA ILE A 23 -1.73 0.02 6.74
C ILE A 23 -2.57 1.16 7.32
N TYR A 24 -3.56 1.63 6.57
CA TYR A 24 -4.37 2.77 6.97
C TYR A 24 -5.56 2.43 7.86
N ARG A 25 -6.20 1.27 7.67
CA ARG A 25 -7.45 0.93 8.37
C ARG A 25 -7.26 0.13 9.63
N LEU A 26 -6.20 -0.70 9.72
CA LEU A 26 -5.95 -1.49 10.93
C LEU A 26 -5.73 -0.62 12.18
N PRO A 27 -4.94 0.47 12.13
CA PRO A 27 -4.78 1.35 13.29
C PRO A 27 -6.08 2.04 13.71
N GLU A 28 -6.94 2.37 12.75
CA GLU A 28 -8.22 3.06 13.00
C GLU A 28 -9.36 2.09 13.39
N ARG A 29 -9.08 0.80 13.57
CA ARG A 29 -10.09 -0.26 13.76
C ARG A 29 -11.18 -0.27 12.68
N GLY A 30 -10.82 0.22 11.48
CA GLY A 30 -11.71 0.31 10.34
C GLY A 30 -11.93 -1.04 9.66
N ASN A 31 -13.08 -1.20 9.01
CA ASN A 31 -13.38 -2.40 8.26
C ASN A 31 -12.53 -2.48 6.98
N VAL A 32 -11.65 -3.48 6.91
CA VAL A 32 -10.70 -3.67 5.79
C VAL A 32 -11.39 -4.28 4.57
N VAL A 33 -12.42 -5.10 4.77
CA VAL A 33 -13.00 -5.95 3.71
C VAL A 33 -14.23 -5.32 3.05
N SER A 34 -15.15 -4.75 3.81
CA SER A 34 -16.48 -4.38 3.29
C SER A 34 -16.63 -2.93 2.82
N SER A 35 -15.67 -2.06 3.12
CA SER A 35 -15.79 -0.65 2.76
C SER A 35 -15.02 -0.29 1.49
N ARG A 36 -15.70 0.32 0.51
CA ARG A 36 -15.06 0.86 -0.69
C ARG A 36 -14.03 1.94 -0.36
N SER A 37 -13.01 2.05 -1.20
CA SER A 37 -12.01 3.12 -1.10
C SER A 37 -12.67 4.48 -1.26
N LYS A 38 -12.32 5.41 -0.37
CA LYS A 38 -12.81 6.79 -0.37
C LYS A 38 -11.62 7.74 -0.31
N CYS A 39 -11.77 8.91 -0.93
CA CYS A 39 -10.81 9.99 -0.75
C CYS A 39 -10.84 10.45 0.72
N ARG A 40 -9.69 10.71 1.31
CA ARG A 40 -9.61 11.16 2.71
C ARG A 40 -10.14 12.57 2.93
N GLU A 41 -9.96 13.43 1.93
CA GLU A 41 -10.37 14.83 2.01
C GLU A 41 -11.86 15.01 1.67
N CYS A 42 -12.28 14.59 0.48
CA CYS A 42 -13.66 14.84 0.05
C CYS A 42 -14.63 13.70 0.37
N GLN A 43 -14.17 12.59 0.95
CA GLN A 43 -14.96 11.41 1.34
C GLN A 43 -15.76 10.74 0.19
N LYS A 44 -15.58 11.21 -1.05
CA LYS A 44 -16.19 10.58 -2.22
C LYS A 44 -15.59 9.21 -2.50
N LYS A 45 -16.44 8.28 -2.91
CA LYS A 45 -16.01 6.93 -3.31
C LYS A 45 -15.08 7.01 -4.50
N ILE A 46 -13.99 6.24 -4.45
CA ILE A 46 -13.04 6.09 -5.55
C ILE A 46 -13.60 5.06 -6.52
N ASN A 47 -13.61 5.40 -7.82
CA ASN A 47 -14.03 4.47 -8.85
C ASN A 47 -13.02 3.33 -8.97
N TRP A 48 -13.46 2.15 -9.42
CA TRP A 48 -12.59 0.98 -9.54
C TRP A 48 -11.38 1.21 -10.45
N TYR A 49 -11.56 1.97 -11.55
CA TYR A 49 -10.49 2.30 -12.49
C TYR A 49 -9.48 3.33 -11.93
N ASP A 50 -9.86 4.10 -10.92
CA ASP A 50 -8.98 5.00 -10.18
C ASP A 50 -8.25 4.29 -9.02
N ASN A 51 -8.46 2.99 -8.87
CA ASN A 51 -7.82 2.13 -7.87
C ASN A 51 -6.93 1.04 -8.49
N ILE A 52 -6.64 1.14 -9.80
CA ILE A 52 -5.71 0.23 -10.48
C ILE A 52 -4.29 0.59 -10.04
N PRO A 53 -3.52 -0.36 -9.47
CA PRO A 53 -2.18 -0.10 -8.97
C PRO A 53 -1.28 0.56 -10.01
N PHE A 54 -0.42 1.48 -9.62
CA PHE A 54 0.48 2.31 -10.42
C PHE A 54 -0.23 3.20 -11.44
N ILE A 55 -1.08 2.60 -12.29
CA ILE A 55 -1.73 3.25 -13.44
C ILE A 55 -2.55 4.44 -12.96
N SER A 56 -3.38 4.24 -11.95
CA SER A 56 -4.23 5.31 -11.41
C SER A 56 -3.40 6.46 -10.84
N TYR A 57 -2.35 6.14 -10.10
CA TYR A 57 -1.46 7.17 -9.52
C TYR A 57 -0.80 8.03 -10.61
N ILE A 58 -0.32 7.40 -11.69
CA ILE A 58 0.35 8.09 -12.80
C ILE A 58 -0.67 8.93 -13.60
N ILE A 59 -1.82 8.35 -13.98
CA ILE A 59 -2.86 9.05 -14.75
C ILE A 59 -3.41 10.25 -13.96
N LEU A 60 -3.66 10.08 -12.67
CA LEU A 60 -4.16 11.13 -11.78
C LEU A 60 -3.06 12.08 -11.31
N ARG A 61 -1.80 11.84 -11.69
CA ARG A 61 -0.63 12.66 -11.27
C ARG A 61 -0.58 12.82 -9.74
N GLY A 62 -0.88 11.75 -9.01
CA GLY A 62 -0.91 11.75 -7.56
C GLY A 62 -1.98 12.64 -6.93
N LYS A 63 -3.10 12.90 -7.61
CA LYS A 63 -4.19 13.75 -7.13
C LYS A 63 -5.55 13.05 -7.21
N CYS A 64 -6.42 13.40 -6.29
CA CYS A 64 -7.81 12.93 -6.34
C CYS A 64 -8.55 13.51 -7.54
N ARG A 65 -9.26 12.69 -8.31
CA ARG A 65 -10.06 13.13 -9.46
C ARG A 65 -11.14 14.17 -9.11
N ASN A 66 -11.68 14.12 -7.89
CA ASN A 66 -12.83 14.96 -7.49
C ASN A 66 -12.42 16.29 -6.84
N CYS A 67 -11.43 16.27 -5.95
CA CYS A 67 -11.05 17.45 -5.15
C CYS A 67 -9.61 17.90 -5.39
N ASN A 68 -8.87 17.24 -6.26
CA ASN A 68 -7.46 17.53 -6.57
C ASN A 68 -6.50 17.48 -5.35
N SER A 69 -6.94 16.98 -4.19
CA SER A 69 -6.07 16.74 -3.05
C SER A 69 -4.95 15.76 -3.40
N LYS A 70 -3.77 15.96 -2.81
CA LYS A 70 -2.61 15.08 -3.06
C LYS A 70 -2.84 13.69 -2.46
N ILE A 71 -2.57 12.66 -3.25
CA ILE A 71 -2.50 11.27 -2.81
C ILE A 71 -1.07 11.02 -2.35
N SER A 72 -0.91 10.44 -1.14
CA SER A 72 0.42 10.12 -0.60
C SER A 72 1.21 9.22 -1.56
N PHE A 73 2.47 9.58 -1.83
CA PHE A 73 3.39 8.78 -2.63
C PHE A 73 3.67 7.40 -2.01
N GLN A 74 3.42 7.25 -0.72
CA GLN A 74 3.52 5.97 -0.02
C GLN A 74 2.68 4.87 -0.68
N TYR A 75 1.50 5.20 -1.23
CA TYR A 75 0.66 4.22 -1.94
C TYR A 75 1.43 3.58 -3.10
N PHE A 76 2.08 4.40 -3.92
CA PHE A 76 2.87 3.94 -5.05
C PHE A 76 4.08 3.09 -4.61
N ILE A 77 4.79 3.54 -3.57
CA ILE A 77 5.97 2.84 -3.05
C ILE A 77 5.62 1.47 -2.50
N VAL A 78 4.55 1.36 -1.71
CA VAL A 78 4.11 0.08 -1.14
C VAL A 78 3.72 -0.90 -2.24
N GLU A 79 2.96 -0.45 -3.23
CA GLU A 79 2.59 -1.28 -4.38
C GLU A 79 3.83 -1.79 -5.13
N LEU A 80 4.82 -0.93 -5.34
CA LEU A 80 6.06 -1.27 -6.03
C LEU A 80 6.88 -2.30 -5.24
N ILE A 81 7.08 -2.08 -3.94
CA ILE A 81 7.85 -2.98 -3.08
C ILE A 81 7.23 -4.38 -3.08
N VAL A 82 5.91 -4.47 -2.92
CA VAL A 82 5.22 -5.77 -2.88
C VAL A 82 5.26 -6.45 -4.25
N ALA A 83 5.06 -5.72 -5.35
CA ALA A 83 5.11 -6.27 -6.71
C ALA A 83 6.51 -6.80 -7.06
N VAL A 84 7.55 -6.01 -6.78
CA VAL A 84 8.95 -6.41 -7.03
C VAL A 84 9.36 -7.56 -6.11
N GLY A 85 8.97 -7.51 -4.84
CA GLY A 85 9.22 -8.59 -3.89
C GLY A 85 8.61 -9.92 -4.34
N PHE A 86 7.39 -9.88 -4.90
CA PHE A 86 6.77 -11.08 -5.45
C PHE A 86 7.47 -11.59 -6.71
N LEU A 87 7.92 -10.69 -7.59
CA LEU A 87 8.74 -11.04 -8.74
C LEU A 87 10.05 -11.72 -8.33
N ILE A 88 10.75 -11.18 -7.35
CA ILE A 88 12.01 -11.74 -6.84
C ILE A 88 11.76 -13.12 -6.24
N SER A 89 10.74 -13.27 -5.39
CA SER A 89 10.36 -14.56 -4.81
C SER A 89 10.05 -15.59 -5.89
N PHE A 90 9.30 -15.21 -6.92
CA PHE A 90 8.98 -16.07 -8.05
C PHE A 90 10.21 -16.41 -8.90
N TYR A 91 11.12 -15.48 -9.09
CA TYR A 91 12.36 -15.72 -9.84
C TYR A 91 13.19 -16.85 -9.21
N PHE A 92 13.36 -16.82 -7.89
CA PHE A 92 14.18 -17.81 -7.17
C PHE A 92 13.46 -19.14 -6.95
N PHE A 93 12.22 -19.12 -6.58
CA PHE A 93 11.48 -20.30 -6.11
C PHE A 93 10.40 -20.79 -7.06
N LYS A 94 10.12 -20.09 -8.17
CA LYS A 94 9.03 -20.40 -9.11
C LYS A 94 7.68 -20.51 -8.39
N PHE A 95 6.76 -21.35 -8.86
CA PHE A 95 5.47 -21.66 -8.19
C PHE A 95 5.66 -22.78 -7.17
N THR A 96 6.27 -22.48 -6.05
CA THR A 96 6.49 -23.43 -4.95
C THR A 96 6.01 -22.84 -3.63
N ILE A 97 5.89 -23.70 -2.59
CA ILE A 97 5.49 -23.25 -1.25
C ILE A 97 6.41 -22.15 -0.71
N PRO A 98 7.75 -22.21 -0.83
CA PRO A 98 8.63 -21.11 -0.44
C PRO A 98 8.27 -19.75 -1.06
N THR A 99 7.85 -19.71 -2.34
CA THR A 99 7.44 -18.44 -2.97
C THR A 99 6.27 -17.79 -2.22
N LEU A 100 5.26 -18.58 -1.86
CA LEU A 100 4.11 -18.09 -1.11
C LEU A 100 4.51 -17.63 0.29
N LEU A 101 5.38 -18.37 0.98
CA LEU A 101 5.86 -17.99 2.31
C LEU A 101 6.65 -16.68 2.28
N PHE A 102 7.61 -16.53 1.36
CA PHE A 102 8.36 -15.29 1.19
C PHE A 102 7.46 -14.11 0.83
N PHE A 103 6.47 -14.34 -0.04
CA PHE A 103 5.52 -13.30 -0.41
C PHE A 103 4.67 -12.84 0.78
N ILE A 104 4.16 -13.77 1.58
CA ILE A 104 3.41 -13.46 2.81
C ILE A 104 4.29 -12.69 3.79
N LEU A 105 5.56 -13.08 3.97
CA LEU A 105 6.51 -12.38 4.83
C LEU A 105 6.76 -10.94 4.34
N ILE A 106 6.90 -10.73 3.03
CA ILE A 106 7.07 -9.39 2.45
C ILE A 106 5.85 -8.51 2.75
N ILE A 107 4.65 -9.02 2.53
CA ILE A 107 3.41 -8.29 2.83
C ILE A 107 3.35 -7.93 4.31
N PHE A 108 3.62 -8.89 5.18
CA PHE A 108 3.58 -8.69 6.63
C PHE A 108 4.62 -7.64 7.08
N PHE A 109 5.84 -7.74 6.57
CA PHE A 109 6.90 -6.77 6.83
C PHE A 109 6.51 -5.36 6.36
N VAL A 110 5.96 -5.23 5.17
CA VAL A 110 5.53 -3.93 4.61
C VAL A 110 4.42 -3.32 5.46
N ILE A 111 3.42 -4.11 5.87
CA ILE A 111 2.33 -3.63 6.72
C ILE A 111 2.86 -3.15 8.07
N ILE A 112 3.75 -3.90 8.71
CA ILE A 112 4.33 -3.52 10.00
C ILE A 112 5.20 -2.28 9.83
N PHE A 113 6.10 -2.27 8.85
CA PHE A 113 7.05 -1.18 8.65
C PHE A 113 6.35 0.15 8.36
N PHE A 114 5.45 0.18 7.39
CA PHE A 114 4.74 1.41 7.02
C PHE A 114 3.62 1.78 8.01
N GLY A 115 2.97 0.80 8.62
CA GLY A 115 1.97 1.03 9.67
C GLY A 115 2.61 1.60 10.93
N ASN A 116 3.72 1.02 11.38
CA ASN A 116 4.45 1.50 12.57
C ASN A 116 5.20 2.80 12.31
N LEU A 117 5.66 3.07 11.09
CA LEU A 117 6.32 4.33 10.77
C LEU A 117 5.40 5.53 11.04
N ILE A 118 4.12 5.43 10.67
CA ILE A 118 3.12 6.45 10.96
C ILE A 118 2.93 6.59 12.48
N TYR A 119 2.81 5.47 13.19
CA TYR A 119 2.63 5.45 14.64
C TYR A 119 3.85 6.01 15.37
N ASN A 120 5.05 5.60 14.97
CA ASN A 120 6.30 6.09 15.54
C ASN A 120 6.53 7.58 15.23
N LEU A 121 6.13 8.06 14.05
CA LEU A 121 6.20 9.48 13.71
C LEU A 121 5.24 10.31 14.58
N ILE A 122 4.04 9.83 14.84
CA ILE A 122 3.07 10.47 15.75
C ILE A 122 3.62 10.53 17.16
N ILE A 123 4.18 9.43 17.67
CA ILE A 123 4.81 9.39 18.99
C ILE A 123 5.99 10.36 19.08
N LEU A 124 6.85 10.39 18.04
CA LEU A 124 7.99 11.30 17.98
C LEU A 124 7.54 12.77 17.99
N ILE A 125 6.54 13.13 17.19
CA ILE A 125 5.96 14.48 17.17
C ILE A 125 5.36 14.82 18.53
N TYR A 126 4.67 13.88 19.16
CA TYR A 126 4.09 14.06 20.50
C TYR A 126 5.18 14.31 21.57
N ILE A 127 6.29 13.53 21.53
CA ILE A 127 7.43 13.73 22.43
C ILE A 127 8.09 15.09 22.21
N ILE A 128 8.32 15.47 20.94
CA ILE A 128 8.91 16.76 20.58
C ILE A 128 8.02 17.91 21.06
N THR A 129 6.70 17.83 20.87
CA THR A 129 5.76 18.85 21.34
C THR A 129 5.75 18.95 22.86
N LEU A 130 5.89 17.85 23.60
CA LEU A 130 6.04 17.86 25.04
C LEU A 130 7.34 18.54 25.48
N LEU A 131 8.46 18.26 24.79
CA LEU A 131 9.78 18.86 25.11
C LEU A 131 9.84 20.37 24.81
N ILE A 132 9.09 20.85 23.81
CA ILE A 132 9.04 22.28 23.47
C ILE A 132 8.14 23.05 24.44
N ASN A 133 7.13 22.40 25.04
CA ASN A 133 6.20 23.03 25.98
C ASN A 133 6.65 22.93 27.45
N TYR A 134 7.80 22.35 27.72
CA TYR A 134 8.49 22.34 29.02
C TYR A 134 9.72 23.25 29.01
#